data_1f30fbd7ba3a1605657268f859350886
#
_entry.id   1f30fbd7ba3a1605657268f859350886
#
_cell.length_a   1.000
_cell.length_b   1.000
_cell.length_c   1.000
_cell.angle_alpha   90.00
_cell.angle_beta   90.00
_cell.angle_gamma   90.00
#
_symmetry.space_group_name_H-M   'P 1'
#
loop_
_entity.id
_entity.type
_entity.pdbx_description
1 polymer ?
#
loop_
_entity_poly.entity_id
_entity_poly.type
_entity_poly.pdbx_seq_one_letter_code
_entity_poly.pdbx_strand_id
1 'polypeptide(L)'
;MREVRWRDVPFADESDGQQIDPRTLSMALDDLLPAERTVAVDSGNFMGYPSMYLSVPDEAGFCFTQAFQSIGLGLATAIGAAVARPERLAVAALGDGGALMGVSELETAVRLQLPMVVVIYDDEAYGAEVHHFGPDGYPLDTVRFPPADIAAIGRGFGFEGVTARTAGDLDAVRRWLEGPRERPLLIDAKVTSAHGSWWLEEAFRGH
;
A
#
# COMPACT_ATOMS: atom_id res chain seq x y z
N MET A 1 2.73 -12.09 29.16
CA MET A 1 3.59 -11.51 28.09
C MET A 1 3.04 -10.12 27.78
N ARG A 2 3.87 -9.07 27.72
CA ARG A 2 3.42 -7.79 27.18
C ARG A 2 3.22 -8.00 25.68
N GLU A 3 2.03 -7.68 25.15
CA GLU A 3 1.83 -7.57 23.71
C GLU A 3 2.69 -6.40 23.20
N VAL A 4 3.74 -6.71 22.47
CA VAL A 4 4.56 -5.71 21.79
C VAL A 4 3.92 -5.45 20.45
N ARG A 5 3.44 -4.24 20.23
CA ARG A 5 2.95 -3.80 18.92
C ARG A 5 4.10 -3.20 18.12
N TRP A 6 4.15 -3.42 16.82
CA TRP A 6 5.17 -2.85 15.96
C TRP A 6 5.25 -1.32 16.05
N ARG A 7 4.11 -0.65 16.21
CA ARG A 7 4.06 0.80 16.38
C ARG A 7 4.71 1.32 17.66
N ASP A 8 4.94 0.45 18.64
CA ASP A 8 5.64 0.80 19.89
C ASP A 8 7.16 0.61 19.80
N VAL A 9 7.66 0.06 18.67
CA VAL A 9 9.09 -0.11 18.41
C VAL A 9 9.65 1.19 17.86
N PRO A 10 10.61 1.82 18.53
CA PRO A 10 11.22 3.06 18.05
C PRO A 10 11.93 2.87 16.71
N PHE A 11 11.80 3.84 15.82
CA PHE A 11 12.54 3.91 14.56
C PHE A 11 12.91 5.37 14.26
N ALA A 12 13.92 5.58 13.42
CA ALA A 12 14.22 6.88 12.85
C ALA A 12 13.31 7.08 11.63
N ASP A 13 12.52 8.16 11.63
CA ASP A 13 11.70 8.54 10.48
C ASP A 13 12.62 9.05 9.36
N GLU A 14 12.55 8.44 8.19
CA GLU A 14 13.36 8.76 7.01
C GLU A 14 12.64 9.67 6.02
N SER A 15 11.48 10.21 6.39
CA SER A 15 10.76 11.17 5.55
C SER A 15 11.61 12.42 5.30
N ASP A 16 11.64 12.91 4.05
CA ASP A 16 12.47 14.06 3.65
C ASP A 16 11.65 15.24 3.06
N GLY A 17 10.33 15.13 3.10
CA GLY A 17 9.40 16.11 2.53
C GLY A 17 9.12 15.92 1.03
N GLN A 18 9.86 15.06 0.34
CA GLN A 18 9.59 14.60 -1.02
C GLN A 18 9.07 13.16 -1.03
N GLN A 19 9.49 12.38 -0.05
CA GLN A 19 9.07 11.01 0.18
C GLN A 19 8.72 10.83 1.65
N ILE A 20 7.72 10.01 1.94
CA ILE A 20 7.30 9.66 3.29
C ILE A 20 7.87 8.29 3.68
N ASP A 21 8.33 8.16 4.91
CA ASP A 21 8.71 6.85 5.46
C ASP A 21 7.48 5.90 5.46
N PRO A 22 7.57 4.69 4.89
CA PRO A 22 6.45 3.78 4.79
C PRO A 22 5.88 3.36 6.16
N ARG A 23 6.67 3.43 7.24
CA ARG A 23 6.21 3.20 8.63
C ARG A 23 5.34 4.35 9.10
N THR A 24 5.81 5.59 8.88
CA THR A 24 5.07 6.82 9.20
C THR A 24 3.76 6.89 8.41
N LEU A 25 3.80 6.56 7.10
CA LEU A 25 2.60 6.45 6.26
C LEU A 25 1.58 5.47 6.83
N SER A 26 2.04 4.25 7.12
CA SER A 26 1.17 3.17 7.57
C SER A 26 0.54 3.46 8.93
N MET A 27 1.31 4.03 9.89
CA MET A 27 0.77 4.43 11.18
C MET A 27 -0.23 5.59 11.07
N ALA A 28 0.06 6.59 10.22
CA ALA A 28 -0.88 7.70 9.99
C ALA A 28 -2.18 7.22 9.34
N LEU A 29 -2.11 6.26 8.42
CA LEU A 29 -3.30 5.62 7.85
C LEU A 29 -4.06 4.80 8.88
N ASP A 30 -3.38 4.05 9.75
CA ASP A 30 -4.01 3.28 10.82
C ASP A 30 -4.84 4.17 11.77
N ASP A 31 -4.30 5.36 12.09
CA ASP A 31 -4.96 6.34 12.95
C ASP A 31 -6.15 7.04 12.27
N LEU A 32 -6.14 7.16 10.94
CA LEU A 32 -7.20 7.84 10.17
C LEU A 32 -8.34 6.90 9.77
N LEU A 33 -8.02 5.68 9.36
CA LEU A 33 -9.00 4.75 8.78
C LEU A 33 -9.91 4.15 9.87
N PRO A 34 -11.19 3.89 9.56
CA PRO A 34 -12.11 3.24 10.50
C PRO A 34 -11.57 1.89 10.99
N ALA A 35 -11.87 1.52 12.24
CA ALA A 35 -11.49 0.21 12.80
C ALA A 35 -12.16 -0.95 12.02
N GLU A 36 -13.43 -0.76 11.59
CA GLU A 36 -14.16 -1.72 10.77
C GLU A 36 -13.68 -1.65 9.32
N ARG A 37 -12.61 -2.38 9.05
CA ARG A 37 -11.97 -2.45 7.72
C ARG A 37 -11.48 -3.84 7.38
N THR A 38 -11.28 -4.09 6.09
CA THR A 38 -10.57 -5.25 5.56
C THR A 38 -9.36 -4.76 4.78
N VAL A 39 -8.17 -5.26 5.10
CA VAL A 39 -6.92 -4.89 4.43
C VAL A 39 -6.46 -6.04 3.55
N ALA A 40 -6.32 -5.78 2.25
CA ALA A 40 -5.71 -6.70 1.31
C ALA A 40 -4.33 -6.18 0.93
N VAL A 41 -3.31 -7.01 1.14
CA VAL A 41 -1.90 -6.65 0.90
C VAL A 41 -1.37 -7.44 -0.27
N ASP A 42 -0.80 -6.75 -1.25
CA ASP A 42 -0.07 -7.35 -2.37
C ASP A 42 1.37 -7.69 -1.96
N SER A 43 2.10 -8.36 -2.84
CA SER A 43 3.49 -8.74 -2.63
C SER A 43 4.46 -7.63 -3.06
N GLY A 44 5.62 -7.55 -2.38
CA GLY A 44 6.70 -6.61 -2.69
C GLY A 44 7.49 -6.18 -1.46
N ASN A 45 8.46 -5.31 -1.65
CA ASN A 45 9.28 -4.76 -0.56
C ASN A 45 8.43 -4.09 0.53
N PHE A 46 7.35 -3.42 0.14
CA PHE A 46 6.46 -2.67 1.04
C PHE A 46 5.57 -3.55 1.94
N MET A 47 5.30 -4.82 1.55
CA MET A 47 4.20 -5.64 2.08
C MET A 47 4.16 -5.79 3.60
N GLY A 48 5.29 -5.73 4.26
CA GLY A 48 5.35 -5.83 5.72
C GLY A 48 4.85 -4.57 6.43
N TYR A 49 5.00 -3.38 5.84
CA TYR A 49 4.57 -2.14 6.49
C TYR A 49 3.05 -2.13 6.74
N PRO A 50 2.16 -2.32 5.74
CA PRO A 50 0.74 -2.45 6.02
C PRO A 50 0.40 -3.64 6.93
N SER A 51 1.12 -4.76 6.80
CA SER A 51 0.89 -5.95 7.63
C SER A 51 1.23 -5.73 9.11
N MET A 52 2.20 -4.89 9.42
CA MET A 52 2.66 -4.61 10.79
C MET A 52 1.89 -3.46 11.45
N TYR A 53 1.47 -2.47 10.66
CA TYR A 53 0.98 -1.20 11.18
C TYR A 53 -0.52 -0.96 10.96
N LEU A 54 -1.16 -1.59 9.96
CA LEU A 54 -2.61 -1.46 9.77
C LEU A 54 -3.36 -2.50 10.62
N SER A 55 -4.09 -2.02 11.61
CA SER A 55 -4.93 -2.86 12.46
C SER A 55 -6.16 -3.36 11.70
N VAL A 56 -6.63 -4.55 12.05
CA VAL A 56 -7.90 -5.12 11.56
C VAL A 56 -8.74 -5.61 12.76
N PRO A 57 -10.09 -5.65 12.64
CA PRO A 57 -10.93 -6.00 13.77
C PRO A 57 -10.86 -7.48 14.16
N ASP A 58 -10.57 -8.36 13.21
CA ASP A 58 -10.50 -9.82 13.39
C ASP A 58 -9.68 -10.46 12.27
N GLU A 59 -9.49 -11.78 12.33
CA GLU A 59 -8.73 -12.58 11.35
C GLU A 59 -9.33 -12.53 9.92
N ALA A 60 -10.63 -12.29 9.81
CA ALA A 60 -11.29 -12.12 8.51
C ALA A 60 -11.13 -10.71 7.91
N GLY A 61 -10.49 -9.79 8.66
CA GLY A 61 -10.14 -8.44 8.22
C GLY A 61 -8.84 -8.35 7.43
N PHE A 62 -8.10 -9.45 7.23
CA PHE A 62 -6.79 -9.41 6.59
C PHE A 62 -6.68 -10.44 5.45
N CYS A 63 -6.32 -9.97 4.26
CA CYS A 63 -6.08 -10.80 3.08
C CYS A 63 -4.64 -10.58 2.60
N PHE A 64 -3.86 -11.65 2.53
CA PHE A 64 -2.45 -11.60 2.14
C PHE A 64 -2.19 -12.43 0.89
N THR A 65 -2.00 -11.75 -0.25
CA THR A 65 -1.88 -12.43 -1.55
C THR A 65 -0.52 -13.10 -1.76
N GLN A 66 0.48 -12.76 -0.95
CA GLN A 66 1.80 -13.39 -0.97
C GLN A 66 1.72 -14.93 -0.80
N ALA A 67 0.69 -15.43 -0.11
CA ALA A 67 0.50 -16.87 0.03
C ALA A 67 0.32 -17.58 -1.32
N PHE A 68 -0.18 -16.89 -2.34
CA PHE A 68 -0.27 -17.37 -3.72
C PHE A 68 1.01 -17.07 -4.54
N GLN A 69 1.92 -16.25 -4.01
CA GLN A 69 3.18 -15.83 -4.63
C GLN A 69 3.00 -15.19 -6.01
N SER A 70 2.02 -14.33 -6.14
CA SER A 70 1.76 -13.58 -7.37
C SER A 70 1.56 -12.10 -7.08
N ILE A 71 2.38 -11.26 -7.69
CA ILE A 71 2.26 -9.80 -7.63
C ILE A 71 1.09 -9.35 -8.52
N GLY A 72 0.40 -8.26 -8.14
CA GLY A 72 -0.70 -7.68 -8.91
C GLY A 72 -2.08 -8.22 -8.55
N LEU A 73 -2.21 -9.15 -7.60
CA LEU A 73 -3.49 -9.69 -7.14
C LEU A 73 -4.15 -8.87 -6.02
N GLY A 74 -3.41 -7.96 -5.38
CA GLY A 74 -3.88 -7.23 -4.20
C GLY A 74 -5.12 -6.39 -4.47
N LEU A 75 -5.20 -5.70 -5.61
CA LEU A 75 -6.35 -4.87 -5.97
C LEU A 75 -7.61 -5.71 -6.19
N ALA A 76 -7.53 -6.77 -6.98
CA ALA A 76 -8.65 -7.68 -7.23
C ALA A 76 -9.13 -8.35 -5.93
N THR A 77 -8.20 -8.69 -5.03
CA THR A 77 -8.52 -9.24 -3.70
C THR A 77 -9.28 -8.22 -2.85
N ALA A 78 -8.85 -6.95 -2.82
CA ALA A 78 -9.55 -5.89 -2.09
C ALA A 78 -10.95 -5.62 -2.65
N ILE A 79 -11.11 -5.65 -3.97
CA ILE A 79 -12.43 -5.56 -4.63
C ILE A 79 -13.33 -6.72 -4.18
N GLY A 80 -12.80 -7.95 -4.21
CA GLY A 80 -13.52 -9.12 -3.72
C GLY A 80 -13.94 -8.99 -2.26
N ALA A 81 -13.04 -8.48 -1.40
CA ALA A 81 -13.33 -8.20 0.00
C ALA A 81 -14.40 -7.13 0.19
N ALA A 82 -14.37 -6.05 -0.60
CA ALA A 82 -15.37 -4.99 -0.57
C ALA A 82 -16.78 -5.51 -0.93
N VAL A 83 -16.86 -6.39 -1.92
CA VAL A 83 -18.13 -7.03 -2.33
C VAL A 83 -18.63 -8.02 -1.27
N ALA A 84 -17.72 -8.80 -0.68
CA ALA A 84 -18.04 -9.82 0.31
C ALA A 84 -18.40 -9.23 1.69
N ARG A 85 -17.85 -8.07 2.04
CA ARG A 85 -17.98 -7.40 3.35
C ARG A 85 -18.29 -5.90 3.15
N PRO A 86 -19.48 -5.56 2.61
CA PRO A 86 -19.83 -4.17 2.33
C PRO A 86 -19.97 -3.29 3.59
N GLU A 87 -20.07 -3.90 4.76
CA GLU A 87 -20.09 -3.21 6.06
C GLU A 87 -18.71 -2.72 6.51
N ARG A 88 -17.63 -3.20 5.87
CA ARG A 88 -16.25 -2.83 6.19
C ARG A 88 -15.63 -2.00 5.09
N LEU A 89 -14.79 -1.04 5.48
CA LEU A 89 -13.99 -0.30 4.53
C LEU A 89 -12.91 -1.22 3.95
N ALA A 90 -12.96 -1.49 2.65
CA ALA A 90 -11.88 -2.22 1.99
C ALA A 90 -10.69 -1.31 1.72
N VAL A 91 -9.50 -1.80 2.07
CA VAL A 91 -8.22 -1.13 1.87
C VAL A 91 -7.32 -2.05 1.06
N ALA A 92 -6.91 -1.61 -0.13
CA ALA A 92 -5.88 -2.27 -0.92
C ALA A 92 -4.53 -1.61 -0.63
N ALA A 93 -3.57 -2.36 -0.11
CA ALA A 93 -2.19 -1.93 0.07
C ALA A 93 -1.31 -2.59 -1.01
N LEU A 94 -0.78 -1.78 -1.92
CA LEU A 94 -0.11 -2.21 -3.15
C LEU A 94 1.26 -1.54 -3.28
N GLY A 95 2.21 -2.20 -3.95
CA GLY A 95 3.35 -1.52 -4.54
C GLY A 95 2.98 -0.94 -5.91
N ASP A 96 3.75 0.01 -6.40
CA ASP A 96 3.55 0.66 -7.70
C ASP A 96 3.58 -0.35 -8.87
N GLY A 97 4.57 -1.23 -8.91
CA GLY A 97 4.66 -2.27 -9.92
C GLY A 97 3.46 -3.22 -9.93
N GLY A 98 3.03 -3.70 -8.75
CA GLY A 98 1.85 -4.55 -8.60
C GLY A 98 0.55 -3.83 -8.97
N ALA A 99 0.42 -2.56 -8.57
CA ALA A 99 -0.71 -1.72 -8.93
C ALA A 99 -0.84 -1.53 -10.45
N LEU A 100 0.29 -1.30 -11.14
CA LEU A 100 0.32 -1.17 -12.60
C LEU A 100 0.01 -2.49 -13.32
N MET A 101 0.41 -3.65 -12.77
CA MET A 101 0.02 -4.96 -13.31
C MET A 101 -1.48 -5.19 -13.24
N GLY A 102 -2.13 -4.75 -12.15
CA GLY A 102 -3.58 -4.90 -11.92
C GLY A 102 -4.40 -3.66 -12.30
N VAL A 103 -3.84 -2.69 -13.01
CA VAL A 103 -4.43 -1.35 -13.22
C VAL A 103 -5.83 -1.38 -13.85
N SER A 104 -6.14 -2.37 -14.66
CA SER A 104 -7.47 -2.54 -15.28
C SER A 104 -8.58 -2.72 -14.26
N GLU A 105 -8.27 -3.26 -13.08
CA GLU A 105 -9.25 -3.50 -12.02
C GLU A 105 -9.71 -2.21 -11.32
N LEU A 106 -9.05 -1.08 -11.56
CA LEU A 106 -9.56 0.23 -11.13
C LEU A 106 -10.93 0.51 -11.77
N GLU A 107 -11.13 0.10 -13.02
CA GLU A 107 -12.46 0.19 -13.69
C GLU A 107 -13.51 -0.61 -12.93
N THR A 108 -13.18 -1.83 -12.51
CA THR A 108 -14.11 -2.69 -11.77
C THR A 108 -14.56 -2.03 -10.47
N ALA A 109 -13.64 -1.43 -9.71
CA ALA A 109 -13.96 -0.73 -8.47
C ALA A 109 -14.91 0.46 -8.71
N VAL A 110 -14.67 1.23 -9.76
CA VAL A 110 -15.51 2.39 -10.13
C VAL A 110 -16.89 1.94 -10.63
N ARG A 111 -16.94 0.97 -11.53
CA ARG A 111 -18.20 0.44 -12.10
C ARG A 111 -19.09 -0.16 -11.03
N LEU A 112 -18.50 -0.79 -10.00
CA LEU A 112 -19.23 -1.34 -8.85
C LEU A 112 -19.51 -0.30 -7.76
N GLN A 113 -19.04 0.94 -7.93
CA GLN A 113 -19.22 2.04 -6.98
C GLN A 113 -18.76 1.68 -5.55
N LEU A 114 -17.60 1.01 -5.43
CA LEU A 114 -17.09 0.55 -4.15
C LEU A 114 -16.47 1.70 -3.37
N PRO A 115 -16.91 2.00 -2.14
CA PRO A 115 -16.30 3.03 -1.28
C PRO A 115 -15.02 2.46 -0.63
N MET A 116 -13.97 2.28 -1.41
CA MET A 116 -12.71 1.67 -0.97
C MET A 116 -11.54 2.63 -1.05
N VAL A 117 -10.47 2.32 -0.33
CA VAL A 117 -9.20 3.03 -0.37
C VAL A 117 -8.15 2.13 -1.03
N VAL A 118 -7.44 2.66 -2.01
CA VAL A 118 -6.25 2.05 -2.60
C VAL A 118 -5.05 2.89 -2.17
N VAL A 119 -4.12 2.31 -1.41
CA VAL A 119 -2.86 2.95 -1.06
C VAL A 119 -1.72 2.26 -1.79
N ILE A 120 -0.95 3.05 -2.54
CA ILE A 120 0.19 2.59 -3.32
C ILE A 120 1.46 3.09 -2.63
N TYR A 121 2.30 2.17 -2.21
CA TYR A 121 3.65 2.41 -1.70
C TYR A 121 4.57 2.50 -2.92
N ASP A 122 4.72 3.71 -3.44
CA ASP A 122 5.43 3.99 -4.69
C ASP A 122 6.90 4.32 -4.39
N ASP A 123 7.78 3.36 -4.64
CA ASP A 123 9.23 3.48 -4.56
C ASP A 123 9.90 3.50 -5.96
N GLU A 124 9.10 3.64 -7.02
CA GLU A 124 9.51 3.69 -8.44
C GLU A 124 10.31 2.45 -8.86
N ALA A 125 9.97 1.28 -8.28
CA ALA A 125 10.70 0.04 -8.54
C ALA A 125 9.94 -1.22 -8.18
N TYR A 126 10.45 -2.34 -8.65
CA TYR A 126 10.31 -3.61 -7.95
C TYR A 126 11.34 -3.62 -6.81
N GLY A 127 11.02 -2.97 -5.68
CA GLY A 127 11.95 -2.69 -4.61
C GLY A 127 12.57 -3.94 -3.98
N ALA A 128 11.86 -5.06 -3.96
CA ALA A 128 12.39 -6.33 -3.49
C ALA A 128 13.60 -6.78 -4.32
N GLU A 129 13.49 -6.69 -5.64
CA GLU A 129 14.56 -7.03 -6.59
C GLU A 129 15.72 -6.03 -6.51
N VAL A 130 15.42 -4.75 -6.33
CA VAL A 130 16.46 -3.72 -6.15
C VAL A 130 17.31 -4.03 -4.93
N HIS A 131 16.70 -4.33 -3.79
CA HIS A 131 17.42 -4.59 -2.55
C HIS A 131 18.07 -5.98 -2.49
N HIS A 132 17.53 -6.96 -3.21
CA HIS A 132 18.10 -8.30 -3.25
C HIS A 132 19.28 -8.39 -4.21
N PHE A 133 19.14 -7.89 -5.43
CA PHE A 133 20.15 -8.06 -6.48
C PHE A 133 21.14 -6.91 -6.59
N GLY A 134 20.78 -5.71 -6.11
CA GLY A 134 21.63 -4.53 -6.16
C GLY A 134 22.96 -4.69 -5.43
N PRO A 135 23.00 -5.20 -4.19
CA PRO A 135 24.24 -5.42 -3.45
C PRO A 135 25.24 -6.34 -4.15
N ASP A 136 24.75 -7.28 -4.96
CA ASP A 136 25.57 -8.22 -5.73
C ASP A 136 26.03 -7.64 -7.08
N GLY A 137 25.66 -6.39 -7.39
CA GLY A 137 26.09 -5.68 -8.60
C GLY A 137 25.34 -6.07 -9.88
N TYR A 138 24.17 -6.70 -9.77
CA TYR A 138 23.33 -6.97 -10.94
C TYR A 138 22.76 -5.69 -11.54
N PRO A 139 22.54 -5.61 -12.87
CA PRO A 139 21.88 -4.49 -13.52
C PRO A 139 20.45 -4.33 -13.01
N LEU A 140 20.04 -3.09 -12.67
CA LEU A 140 18.74 -2.78 -12.11
C LEU A 140 17.81 -2.03 -13.08
N ASP A 141 18.23 -1.82 -14.33
CA ASP A 141 17.49 -1.01 -15.33
C ASP A 141 16.09 -1.56 -15.63
N THR A 142 15.89 -2.87 -15.49
CA THR A 142 14.60 -3.52 -15.74
C THR A 142 13.66 -3.51 -14.54
N VAL A 143 14.16 -3.19 -13.35
CA VAL A 143 13.39 -3.23 -12.09
C VAL A 143 13.17 -1.84 -11.49
N ARG A 144 13.74 -0.79 -12.08
CA ARG A 144 13.50 0.60 -11.75
C ARG A 144 12.61 1.25 -12.77
N PHE A 145 11.64 2.02 -12.30
CA PHE A 145 10.65 2.67 -13.17
C PHE A 145 10.94 4.15 -13.32
N PRO A 146 10.59 4.75 -14.47
CA PRO A 146 10.52 6.21 -14.55
C PRO A 146 9.38 6.70 -13.63
N PRO A 147 9.51 7.91 -13.05
CA PRO A 147 8.43 8.50 -12.25
C PRO A 147 7.09 8.49 -12.98
N ALA A 148 6.04 8.01 -12.33
CA ALA A 148 4.68 8.00 -12.84
C ALA A 148 3.74 8.75 -11.91
N ASP A 149 2.74 9.46 -12.45
CA ASP A 149 1.64 10.03 -11.68
C ASP A 149 0.51 8.99 -11.60
N ILE A 150 0.63 8.08 -10.63
CA ILE A 150 -0.37 7.01 -10.44
C ILE A 150 -1.68 7.59 -9.91
N ALA A 151 -1.63 8.70 -9.17
CA ALA A 151 -2.83 9.43 -8.78
C ALA A 151 -3.61 9.94 -10.00
N ALA A 152 -2.92 10.42 -11.07
CA ALA A 152 -3.57 10.81 -12.32
C ALA A 152 -4.18 9.61 -13.05
N ILE A 153 -3.52 8.45 -13.03
CA ILE A 153 -4.09 7.21 -13.57
C ILE A 153 -5.40 6.87 -12.84
N GLY A 154 -5.40 6.91 -11.51
CA GLY A 154 -6.61 6.71 -10.70
C GLY A 154 -7.73 7.70 -11.06
N ARG A 155 -7.41 8.98 -11.19
CA ARG A 155 -8.37 10.01 -11.63
C ARG A 155 -8.94 9.71 -13.03
N GLY A 156 -8.10 9.21 -13.95
CA GLY A 156 -8.53 8.80 -15.29
C GLY A 156 -9.55 7.67 -15.28
N PHE A 157 -9.50 6.78 -14.31
CA PHE A 157 -10.51 5.73 -14.10
C PHE A 157 -11.74 6.21 -13.32
N GLY A 158 -11.69 7.35 -12.63
CA GLY A 158 -12.82 7.90 -11.87
C GLY A 158 -12.62 7.87 -10.35
N PHE A 159 -11.45 7.55 -9.84
CA PHE A 159 -11.10 7.69 -8.42
C PHE A 159 -10.94 9.15 -8.00
N GLU A 160 -11.06 9.42 -6.71
CA GLU A 160 -10.36 10.54 -6.11
C GLU A 160 -8.88 10.16 -5.99
N GLY A 161 -8.00 10.86 -6.71
CA GLY A 161 -6.57 10.56 -6.74
C GLY A 161 -5.77 11.61 -6.00
N VAL A 162 -4.96 11.17 -5.03
CA VAL A 162 -4.11 12.00 -4.17
C VAL A 162 -2.67 11.51 -4.24
N THR A 163 -1.71 12.43 -4.39
CA THR A 163 -0.30 12.12 -4.20
C THR A 163 0.09 12.51 -2.78
N ALA A 164 0.66 11.57 -2.01
CA ALA A 164 1.11 11.80 -0.65
C ALA A 164 2.64 11.70 -0.58
N ARG A 165 3.27 12.74 -0.04
CA ARG A 165 4.73 12.82 0.22
C ARG A 165 5.02 13.05 1.69
N THR A 166 4.01 13.50 2.43
CA THR A 166 4.08 13.80 3.86
C THR A 166 2.82 13.32 4.56
N ALA A 167 2.88 13.16 5.88
CA ALA A 167 1.69 12.85 6.67
C ALA A 167 0.57 13.91 6.54
N GLY A 168 0.94 15.18 6.28
CA GLY A 168 -0.04 16.27 6.07
C GLY A 168 -0.90 16.08 4.81
N ASP A 169 -0.37 15.42 3.77
CA ASP A 169 -1.13 15.17 2.55
C ASP A 169 -2.29 14.20 2.78
N LEU A 170 -2.23 13.40 3.87
CA LEU A 170 -3.29 12.47 4.26
C LEU A 170 -4.56 13.16 4.80
N ASP A 171 -4.56 14.49 4.97
CA ASP A 171 -5.80 15.24 5.22
C ASP A 171 -6.84 15.05 4.10
N ALA A 172 -6.41 14.70 2.90
CA ALA A 172 -7.31 14.31 1.83
C ALA A 172 -8.09 13.02 2.16
N VAL A 173 -7.46 12.06 2.85
CA VAL A 173 -8.13 10.85 3.32
C VAL A 173 -9.22 11.18 4.34
N ARG A 174 -8.91 12.08 5.30
CA ARG A 174 -9.88 12.56 6.29
C ARG A 174 -11.10 13.17 5.60
N ARG A 175 -10.88 14.09 4.65
CA ARG A 175 -11.98 14.72 3.90
C ARG A 175 -12.82 13.71 3.14
N TRP A 176 -12.19 12.70 2.52
CA TRP A 176 -12.89 11.63 1.82
C TRP A 176 -13.73 10.77 2.78
N LEU A 177 -13.20 10.44 3.97
CA LEU A 177 -13.92 9.67 5.00
C LEU A 177 -15.14 10.41 5.56
N GLU A 178 -15.04 11.74 5.69
CA GLU A 178 -16.12 12.61 6.16
C GLU A 178 -17.17 12.91 5.06
N GLY A 179 -16.78 12.69 3.80
CA GLY A 179 -17.62 12.94 2.63
C GLY A 179 -18.56 11.77 2.28
N PRO A 180 -19.30 11.92 1.17
CA PRO A 180 -20.28 10.90 0.73
C PRO A 180 -19.63 9.62 0.16
N ARG A 181 -18.33 9.61 -0.09
CA ARG A 181 -17.54 8.49 -0.65
C ARG A 181 -18.14 7.91 -1.94
N GLU A 182 -18.67 8.79 -2.81
CA GLU A 182 -19.27 8.38 -4.10
C GLU A 182 -18.27 7.76 -5.07
N ARG A 183 -17.00 8.09 -4.90
CA ARG A 183 -15.88 7.55 -5.69
C ARG A 183 -14.87 6.90 -4.77
N PRO A 184 -14.21 5.80 -5.19
CA PRO A 184 -13.11 5.24 -4.43
C PRO A 184 -11.93 6.24 -4.35
N LEU A 185 -11.10 6.10 -3.32
CA LEU A 185 -9.91 6.91 -3.10
C LEU A 185 -8.66 6.14 -3.51
N LEU A 186 -7.76 6.77 -4.28
CA LEU A 186 -6.44 6.26 -4.59
C LEU A 186 -5.38 7.22 -4.02
N ILE A 187 -4.48 6.69 -3.22
CA ILE A 187 -3.36 7.39 -2.62
C ILE A 187 -2.07 6.87 -3.28
N ASP A 188 -1.44 7.70 -4.08
CA ASP A 188 -0.11 7.48 -4.64
C ASP A 188 0.90 8.04 -3.63
N ALA A 189 1.37 7.19 -2.72
CA ALA A 189 2.29 7.59 -1.67
C ALA A 189 3.73 7.36 -2.12
N LYS A 190 4.46 8.45 -2.33
CA LYS A 190 5.90 8.42 -2.67
C LYS A 190 6.68 8.08 -1.42
N VAL A 191 7.15 6.84 -1.33
CA VAL A 191 7.81 6.33 -0.12
C VAL A 191 9.32 6.31 -0.25
N THR A 192 10.01 6.44 0.89
CA THR A 192 11.46 6.28 0.95
C THR A 192 11.87 4.84 0.67
N SER A 193 12.97 4.66 -0.08
CA SER A 193 13.46 3.36 -0.52
C SER A 193 14.96 3.19 -0.35
N ALA A 194 15.59 3.99 0.52
CA ALA A 194 17.04 3.93 0.74
C ALA A 194 17.48 2.58 1.33
N HIS A 195 16.62 1.93 2.10
CA HIS A 195 16.89 0.66 2.76
C HIS A 195 15.87 -0.41 2.37
N GLY A 196 16.34 -1.65 2.24
CA GLY A 196 15.49 -2.82 2.11
C GLY A 196 14.67 -3.05 3.37
N SER A 197 13.54 -3.71 3.22
CA SER A 197 12.72 -4.11 4.36
C SER A 197 13.36 -5.30 5.07
N TRP A 198 13.44 -5.23 6.40
CA TRP A 198 14.11 -6.25 7.21
C TRP A 198 13.53 -7.65 7.03
N TRP A 199 12.22 -7.79 6.76
CA TRP A 199 11.61 -9.10 6.50
C TRP A 199 12.07 -9.73 5.20
N LEU A 200 12.41 -8.94 4.16
CA LEU A 200 13.00 -9.47 2.95
C LEU A 200 14.45 -9.90 3.19
N GLU A 201 15.21 -9.11 3.93
CA GLU A 201 16.57 -9.49 4.32
C GLU A 201 16.58 -10.83 5.07
N GLU A 202 15.63 -11.02 6.01
CA GLU A 202 15.48 -12.29 6.73
C GLU A 202 15.01 -13.42 5.81
N ALA A 203 14.05 -13.17 4.90
CA ALA A 203 13.54 -14.19 3.99
C ALA A 203 14.61 -14.70 3.02
N PHE A 204 15.55 -13.84 2.62
CA PHE A 204 16.64 -14.21 1.72
C PHE A 204 17.94 -14.58 2.44
N ARG A 205 17.98 -14.52 3.77
CA ARG A 205 19.16 -14.90 4.56
C ARG A 205 19.40 -16.40 4.42
N GLY A 206 20.42 -16.76 3.66
CA GLY A 206 20.84 -18.16 3.46
C GLY A 206 20.44 -18.79 2.11
N HIS A 207 20.04 -17.97 1.16
CA HIS A 207 19.86 -18.34 -0.24
C HIS A 207 20.97 -17.81 -1.10
#